data_20b87b5623880f7fc36cf2ffd8fe6607
#
_entry.id   20b87b5623880f7fc36cf2ffd8fe6607
#
_cell.length_a   1.000
_cell.length_b   1.000
_cell.length_c   1.000
_cell.angle_alpha   90.00
_cell.angle_beta   90.00
_cell.angle_gamma   90.00
#
_symmetry.space_group_name_H-M   'P 1'
#
loop_
_entity.id
_entity.type
_entity.pdbx_description
1 polymer ?
#
loop_
_entity_poly.entity_id
_entity_poly.type
_entity_poly.pdbx_seq_one_letter_code
_entity_poly.pdbx_strand_id
1 'polypeptide(L)'
;IVKYHEALIFIPRKNGKTGLAAALAWALSLWYRRSGAKTYIASAALMQSLESFNFLKYNIDRMGENSKNGGSVKIIDNNNEHSMESSLPDGSFFIRALAANPDTQDSLNCNIAIVDECHAFKKPKQYNLFKEAMKAYTNKLLIGISTAGDNEQLFLGQRLKYCRKVLDGTVKDEQYFIFMCCANEDENGNIDYINP
;
A
#
# COMPACT_ATOMS: atom_id res chain seq x y z
N ILE A 1 -10.22 1.96 17.67
CA ILE A 1 -10.55 0.86 16.73
C ILE A 1 -10.62 1.48 15.35
N VAL A 2 -9.85 0.95 14.42
CA VAL A 2 -9.85 1.40 13.02
C VAL A 2 -11.10 0.83 12.33
N LYS A 3 -11.85 1.68 11.64
CA LYS A 3 -13.07 1.27 10.94
C LYS A 3 -12.74 0.38 9.73
N TYR A 4 -11.73 0.77 8.95
CA TYR A 4 -11.34 0.06 7.73
C TYR A 4 -10.11 -0.81 7.98
N HIS A 5 -10.17 -2.08 7.56
CA HIS A 5 -9.05 -3.01 7.62
C HIS A 5 -8.38 -3.22 6.27
N GLU A 6 -9.08 -2.90 5.21
CA GLU A 6 -8.58 -2.97 3.83
C GLU A 6 -9.01 -1.73 3.05
N ALA A 7 -8.17 -1.29 2.13
CA ALA A 7 -8.47 -0.19 1.23
C ALA A 7 -7.99 -0.51 -0.19
N LEU A 8 -8.72 -0.04 -1.19
CA LEU A 8 -8.27 0.01 -2.57
C LEU A 8 -8.32 1.45 -3.07
N ILE A 9 -7.17 1.94 -3.55
CA ILE A 9 -7.03 3.23 -4.20
C ILE A 9 -6.71 2.97 -5.67
N PHE A 10 -7.68 3.19 -6.53
CA PHE A 10 -7.56 2.97 -7.97
C PHE A 10 -7.61 4.32 -8.67
N ILE A 11 -6.47 4.74 -9.23
CA ILE A 11 -6.31 6.04 -9.89
C ILE A 11 -5.49 5.89 -11.17
N PRO A 12 -5.71 6.74 -12.17
CA PRO A 12 -4.99 6.68 -13.44
C PRO A 12 -3.47 6.81 -13.29
N ARG A 13 -2.75 6.40 -14.33
CA ARG A 13 -1.29 6.58 -14.41
C ARG A 13 -0.90 8.06 -14.29
N LYS A 14 0.29 8.33 -13.74
CA LYS A 14 0.88 9.68 -13.58
C LYS A 14 0.12 10.62 -12.61
N ASN A 15 -0.71 10.08 -11.74
CA ASN A 15 -1.43 10.84 -10.71
C ASN A 15 -0.82 10.69 -9.31
N GLY A 16 0.50 10.61 -9.20
CA GLY A 16 1.21 10.71 -7.93
C GLY A 16 1.10 9.50 -6.99
N LYS A 17 0.77 8.29 -7.48
CA LYS A 17 0.63 7.07 -6.66
C LYS A 17 1.84 6.79 -5.78
N THR A 18 3.04 6.91 -6.33
CA THR A 18 4.31 6.69 -5.60
C THR A 18 4.45 7.63 -4.41
N GLY A 19 4.17 8.92 -4.61
CA GLY A 19 4.18 9.91 -3.54
C GLY A 19 3.10 9.65 -2.49
N LEU A 20 1.90 9.24 -2.93
CA LEU A 20 0.80 8.86 -2.03
C LEU A 20 1.16 7.62 -1.20
N ALA A 21 1.72 6.58 -1.81
CA ALA A 21 2.18 5.38 -1.10
C ALA A 21 3.22 5.72 -0.02
N ALA A 22 4.20 6.55 -0.36
CA ALA A 22 5.22 7.01 0.58
C ALA A 22 4.63 7.85 1.73
N ALA A 23 3.75 8.79 1.41
CA ALA A 23 3.08 9.64 2.41
C ALA A 23 2.20 8.82 3.36
N LEU A 24 1.45 7.83 2.84
CA LEU A 24 0.65 6.92 3.66
C LEU A 24 1.53 6.03 4.53
N ALA A 25 2.65 5.51 4.00
CA ALA A 25 3.60 4.73 4.80
C ALA A 25 4.12 5.53 5.99
N TRP A 26 4.51 6.78 5.77
CA TRP A 26 4.99 7.68 6.80
C TRP A 26 3.90 8.03 7.83
N ALA A 27 2.79 8.57 7.36
CA ALA A 27 1.71 9.05 8.22
C ALA A 27 1.12 7.94 9.09
N LEU A 28 0.88 6.76 8.50
CA LEU A 28 0.34 5.61 9.24
C LEU A 28 1.37 5.04 10.22
N SER A 29 2.65 4.98 9.87
CA SER A 29 3.69 4.54 10.79
C SER A 29 3.78 5.45 12.02
N LEU A 30 3.72 6.77 11.83
CA LEU A 30 3.65 7.72 12.93
C LEU A 30 2.36 7.59 13.75
N TRP A 31 1.23 7.39 13.10
CA TRP A 31 -0.06 7.23 13.76
C TRP A 31 -0.11 5.99 14.66
N TYR A 32 0.42 4.87 14.16
CA TYR A 32 0.41 3.58 14.87
C TYR A 32 1.62 3.36 15.78
N ARG A 33 2.57 4.31 15.87
CA ARG A 33 3.84 4.13 16.59
C ARG A 33 3.69 3.69 18.04
N ARG A 34 2.63 4.13 18.74
CA ARG A 34 2.38 3.77 20.15
C ARG A 34 2.17 2.28 20.37
N SER A 35 1.74 1.56 19.35
CA SER A 35 1.59 0.10 19.38
C SER A 35 2.70 -0.64 18.64
N GLY A 36 3.77 0.05 18.27
CA GLY A 36 4.87 -0.52 17.49
C GLY A 36 4.46 -0.72 16.03
N ALA A 37 4.49 0.34 15.22
CA ALA A 37 4.11 0.25 13.82
C ALA A 37 5.12 -0.57 13.01
N LYS A 38 4.63 -1.58 12.27
CA LYS A 38 5.39 -2.32 11.26
C LYS A 38 4.72 -2.16 9.92
N THR A 39 5.33 -1.39 9.04
CA THR A 39 4.81 -1.02 7.74
C THR A 39 5.63 -1.66 6.63
N TYR A 40 4.95 -2.33 5.70
CA TYR A 40 5.59 -2.79 4.47
C TYR A 40 5.09 -1.98 3.28
N ILE A 41 6.03 -1.54 2.44
CA ILE A 41 5.78 -1.03 1.09
C ILE A 41 6.14 -2.17 0.14
N ALA A 42 5.17 -2.69 -0.58
CA ALA A 42 5.35 -3.89 -1.38
C ALA A 42 4.80 -3.73 -2.79
N SER A 43 5.43 -4.41 -3.74
CA SER A 43 4.99 -4.50 -5.13
C SER A 43 5.32 -5.89 -5.69
N ALA A 44 4.94 -6.18 -6.93
CA ALA A 44 5.28 -7.45 -7.58
C ALA A 44 6.81 -7.64 -7.71
N ALA A 45 7.55 -6.56 -7.90
CA ALA A 45 9.01 -6.56 -7.97
C ALA A 45 9.60 -5.53 -6.98
N LEU A 46 10.76 -5.84 -6.39
CA LEU A 46 11.42 -4.95 -5.43
C LEU A 46 11.68 -3.56 -6.01
N MET A 47 12.12 -3.47 -7.26
CA MET A 47 12.40 -2.18 -7.93
C MET A 47 11.20 -1.23 -7.90
N GLN A 48 9.98 -1.74 -8.01
CA GLN A 48 8.77 -0.91 -7.93
C GLN A 48 8.52 -0.38 -6.52
N SER A 49 8.67 -1.21 -5.49
CA SER A 49 8.51 -0.75 -4.09
C SER A 49 9.63 0.20 -3.66
N LEU A 50 10.81 0.09 -4.27
CA LEU A 50 11.92 1.02 -4.04
C LEU A 50 11.65 2.44 -4.56
N GLU A 51 10.79 2.63 -5.55
CA GLU A 51 10.40 3.97 -5.99
C GLU A 51 9.72 4.76 -4.86
N SER A 52 8.74 4.15 -4.20
CA SER A 52 8.06 4.76 -3.04
C SER A 52 8.98 4.88 -1.83
N PHE A 53 9.86 3.91 -1.59
CA PHE A 53 10.85 3.95 -0.52
C PHE A 53 11.86 5.09 -0.72
N ASN A 54 12.40 5.25 -1.92
CA ASN A 54 13.35 6.31 -2.25
C ASN A 54 12.71 7.70 -2.17
N PHE A 55 11.45 7.82 -2.60
CA PHE A 55 10.69 9.06 -2.45
C PHE A 55 10.52 9.41 -0.97
N LEU A 56 10.18 8.45 -0.13
CA LEU A 56 10.07 8.65 1.31
C LEU A 56 11.42 9.03 1.94
N LYS A 57 12.49 8.30 1.60
CA LYS A 57 13.86 8.56 2.06
C LYS A 57 14.29 10.00 1.75
N TYR A 58 14.10 10.44 0.51
CA TYR A 58 14.40 11.82 0.10
C TYR A 58 13.66 12.85 0.98
N ASN A 59 12.37 12.63 1.24
CA ASN A 59 11.59 13.56 2.06
C ASN A 59 12.03 13.57 3.52
N ILE A 60 12.37 12.40 4.10
CA ILE A 60 12.90 12.30 5.46
C ILE A 60 14.23 13.07 5.59
N ASP A 61 15.11 12.95 4.59
CA ASP A 61 16.35 13.72 4.55
C ASP A 61 16.07 15.23 4.47
N ARG A 62 15.09 15.66 3.66
CA ARG A 62 14.71 17.08 3.52
C ARG A 62 14.02 17.64 4.77
N MET A 63 13.32 16.83 5.53
CA MET A 63 12.72 17.23 6.82
C MET A 63 13.75 17.28 7.96
N GLY A 64 15.00 16.83 7.76
CA GLY A 64 16.01 16.75 8.79
C GLY A 64 15.82 15.60 9.78
N GLU A 65 14.94 14.65 9.46
CA GLU A 65 14.61 13.53 10.35
C GLU A 65 15.59 12.35 10.25
N ASN A 66 16.51 12.34 9.29
CA ASN A 66 17.52 11.29 9.19
C ASN A 66 18.52 11.36 10.35
N SER A 67 18.74 10.23 11.02
CA SER A 67 19.66 10.13 12.17
C SER A 67 21.10 10.52 11.85
N LYS A 68 21.54 10.38 10.60
CA LYS A 68 22.85 10.87 10.15
C LYS A 68 22.99 12.39 10.23
N ASN A 69 21.87 13.10 10.23
CA ASN A 69 21.77 14.56 10.31
C ASN A 69 21.20 15.04 11.65
N GLY A 70 21.18 14.17 12.67
CA GLY A 70 20.66 14.49 14.00
C GLY A 70 19.16 14.25 14.19
N GLY A 71 18.47 13.71 13.20
CA GLY A 71 17.06 13.32 13.30
C GLY A 71 16.84 12.01 14.05
N SER A 72 15.59 11.56 14.08
CA SER A 72 15.15 10.39 14.84
C SER A 72 15.07 9.09 14.02
N VAL A 73 15.18 9.18 12.68
CA VAL A 73 14.95 8.07 11.76
C VAL A 73 16.28 7.47 11.30
N LYS A 74 16.53 6.22 11.66
CA LYS A 74 17.63 5.44 11.10
C LYS A 74 17.21 4.82 9.78
N ILE A 75 17.96 5.08 8.72
CA ILE A 75 17.73 4.54 7.38
C ILE A 75 18.82 3.52 7.05
N ILE A 76 18.40 2.31 6.70
CA ILE A 76 19.23 1.23 6.17
C ILE A 76 18.84 1.07 4.70
N ASP A 77 19.80 1.28 3.81
CA ASP A 77 19.58 1.22 2.37
C ASP A 77 20.82 0.62 1.70
N ASN A 78 20.76 -0.69 1.47
CA ASN A 78 21.84 -1.48 0.87
C ASN A 78 21.24 -2.63 0.05
N ASN A 79 22.09 -3.48 -0.55
CA ASN A 79 21.66 -4.56 -1.43
C ASN A 79 20.76 -5.62 -0.74
N ASN A 80 20.78 -5.72 0.59
CA ASN A 80 20.08 -6.75 1.35
C ASN A 80 18.84 -6.20 2.08
N GLU A 81 18.84 -4.89 2.37
CA GLU A 81 17.81 -4.29 3.20
C GLU A 81 17.52 -2.83 2.80
N HIS A 82 16.24 -2.53 2.68
CA HIS A 82 15.71 -1.20 2.44
C HIS A 82 14.67 -0.91 3.51
N SER A 83 15.13 -0.32 4.63
CA SER A 83 14.28 -0.07 5.80
C SER A 83 14.55 1.27 6.46
N MET A 84 13.58 1.71 7.23
CA MET A 84 13.61 2.89 8.08
C MET A 84 13.03 2.53 9.44
N GLU A 85 13.69 2.93 10.50
CA GLU A 85 13.23 2.69 11.86
C GLU A 85 13.42 3.90 12.76
N SER A 86 12.54 4.07 13.72
CA SER A 86 12.68 5.08 14.75
C SER A 86 12.13 4.58 16.08
N SER A 87 12.83 4.91 17.15
CA SER A 87 12.36 4.73 18.52
C SER A 87 12.14 6.11 19.12
N LEU A 88 10.88 6.46 19.33
CA LEU A 88 10.44 7.72 19.89
C LEU A 88 10.04 7.53 21.37
N PRO A 89 9.98 8.59 22.17
CA PRO A 89 9.58 8.47 23.59
C PRO A 89 8.19 7.85 23.79
N ASP A 90 7.30 8.00 22.81
CA ASP A 90 5.91 7.52 22.87
C ASP A 90 5.63 6.33 21.93
N GLY A 91 6.68 5.64 21.42
CA GLY A 91 6.53 4.46 20.60
C GLY A 91 7.60 4.30 19.53
N SER A 92 7.40 3.33 18.65
CA SER A 92 8.38 3.01 17.59
C SER A 92 7.68 2.68 16.29
N PHE A 93 8.41 2.82 15.19
CA PHE A 93 7.98 2.33 13.90
C PHE A 93 9.12 1.69 13.11
N PHE A 94 8.74 0.81 12.21
CA PHE A 94 9.62 0.16 11.25
C PHE A 94 8.91 0.17 9.89
N ILE A 95 9.58 0.68 8.85
CA ILE A 95 9.10 0.68 7.47
C ILE A 95 10.09 -0.11 6.62
N ARG A 96 9.62 -1.01 5.77
CA ARG A 96 10.50 -1.79 4.88
C ARG A 96 9.89 -1.93 3.49
N ALA A 97 10.73 -1.75 2.46
CA ALA A 97 10.38 -2.08 1.08
C ALA A 97 10.70 -3.53 0.77
N LEU A 98 9.80 -4.22 0.06
CA LEU A 98 10.00 -5.62 -0.32
C LEU A 98 9.22 -6.00 -1.59
N ALA A 99 9.61 -7.11 -2.22
CA ALA A 99 8.81 -7.74 -3.25
C ALA A 99 7.76 -8.66 -2.62
N ALA A 100 6.56 -8.72 -3.18
CA ALA A 100 5.51 -9.66 -2.76
C ALA A 100 5.79 -11.06 -3.31
N ASN A 101 6.69 -11.79 -2.68
CA ASN A 101 7.06 -13.17 -3.05
C ASN A 101 6.58 -14.16 -1.99
N PRO A 102 5.47 -14.90 -2.23
CA PRO A 102 4.93 -15.85 -1.27
C PRO A 102 5.85 -17.04 -0.95
N ASP A 103 6.78 -17.34 -1.84
CA ASP A 103 7.63 -18.53 -1.70
C ASP A 103 8.86 -18.29 -0.80
N THR A 104 9.19 -17.03 -0.52
CA THR A 104 10.36 -16.64 0.28
C THR A 104 10.02 -15.81 1.53
N GLN A 105 8.74 -15.58 1.81
CA GLN A 105 8.32 -14.62 2.83
C GLN A 105 7.25 -15.18 3.79
N ASP A 106 7.42 -16.42 4.22
CA ASP A 106 6.47 -17.09 5.14
C ASP A 106 6.40 -16.46 6.55
N SER A 107 7.37 -15.61 6.92
CA SER A 107 7.47 -15.03 8.27
C SER A 107 7.16 -13.53 8.36
N LEU A 108 6.43 -12.99 7.39
CA LEU A 108 6.03 -11.57 7.45
C LEU A 108 5.08 -11.31 8.62
N ASN A 109 5.33 -10.22 9.32
CA ASN A 109 4.49 -9.76 10.42
C ASN A 109 4.40 -8.23 10.38
N CYS A 110 3.23 -7.69 10.09
CA CYS A 110 3.00 -6.25 9.98
C CYS A 110 1.56 -5.88 10.37
N ASN A 111 1.37 -4.66 10.83
CA ASN A 111 0.04 -4.10 11.03
C ASN A 111 -0.37 -3.11 9.91
N ILE A 112 0.59 -2.70 9.08
CA ILE A 112 0.33 -1.85 7.91
C ILE A 112 1.03 -2.46 6.71
N ALA A 113 0.32 -2.60 5.59
CA ALA A 113 0.94 -2.91 4.30
C ALA A 113 0.37 -2.00 3.21
N ILE A 114 1.25 -1.43 2.43
CA ILE A 114 0.91 -0.64 1.24
C ILE A 114 1.42 -1.42 0.06
N VAL A 115 0.47 -1.94 -0.71
CA VAL A 115 0.73 -2.80 -1.86
C VAL A 115 0.53 -1.96 -3.12
N ASP A 116 1.63 -1.53 -3.71
CA ASP A 116 1.62 -0.69 -4.90
C ASP A 116 1.65 -1.54 -6.17
N GLU A 117 1.12 -1.00 -7.24
CA GLU A 117 1.02 -1.60 -8.57
C GLU A 117 0.32 -2.99 -8.54
N CYS A 118 -0.83 -3.07 -7.86
CA CYS A 118 -1.60 -4.32 -7.73
C CYS A 118 -1.95 -4.98 -9.07
N HIS A 119 -1.98 -4.22 -10.18
CA HIS A 119 -2.21 -4.75 -11.52
C HIS A 119 -1.10 -5.71 -11.99
N ALA A 120 0.11 -5.58 -11.45
CA ALA A 120 1.23 -6.46 -11.77
C ALA A 120 1.14 -7.83 -11.08
N PHE A 121 0.22 -8.02 -10.14
CA PHE A 121 0.04 -9.30 -9.44
C PHE A 121 -0.69 -10.30 -10.31
N LYS A 122 -0.02 -11.41 -10.58
CA LYS A 122 -0.57 -12.51 -11.39
C LYS A 122 -1.50 -13.40 -10.58
N LYS A 123 -1.27 -13.54 -9.27
CA LYS A 123 -2.00 -14.48 -8.39
C LYS A 123 -2.49 -13.76 -7.13
N PRO A 124 -3.70 -14.08 -6.64
CA PRO A 124 -4.21 -13.56 -5.37
C PRO A 124 -3.29 -13.84 -4.17
N LYS A 125 -2.51 -14.93 -4.21
CA LYS A 125 -1.57 -15.35 -3.15
C LYS A 125 -0.56 -14.23 -2.82
N GLN A 126 -0.12 -13.45 -3.81
CA GLN A 126 0.83 -12.34 -3.60
C GLN A 126 0.26 -11.23 -2.71
N TYR A 127 -1.01 -10.89 -2.90
CA TYR A 127 -1.70 -9.91 -2.08
C TYR A 127 -2.13 -10.50 -0.73
N ASN A 128 -2.62 -11.73 -0.73
CA ASN A 128 -3.09 -12.40 0.48
C ASN A 128 -1.96 -12.68 1.49
N LEU A 129 -0.71 -12.75 1.05
CA LEU A 129 0.46 -12.80 1.92
C LEU A 129 0.42 -11.73 3.02
N PHE A 130 0.04 -10.49 2.67
CA PHE A 130 -0.08 -9.40 3.63
C PHE A 130 -1.30 -9.54 4.55
N LYS A 131 -2.40 -10.09 4.06
CA LYS A 131 -3.57 -10.42 4.92
C LYS A 131 -3.19 -11.44 5.99
N GLU A 132 -2.41 -12.46 5.62
CA GLU A 132 -1.88 -13.45 6.56
C GLU A 132 -0.92 -12.81 7.57
N ALA A 133 0.01 -11.97 7.10
CA ALA A 133 0.98 -11.25 7.93
C ALA A 133 0.33 -10.35 9.00
N MET A 134 -0.92 -9.95 8.78
CA MET A 134 -1.68 -9.04 9.65
C MET A 134 -2.63 -9.76 10.62
N LYS A 135 -2.75 -11.09 10.57
CA LYS A 135 -3.76 -11.82 11.36
C LYS A 135 -3.66 -11.58 12.87
N ALA A 136 -2.44 -11.43 13.38
CA ALA A 136 -2.20 -11.21 14.80
C ALA A 136 -2.59 -9.81 15.31
N TYR A 137 -2.88 -8.87 14.42
CA TYR A 137 -3.16 -7.48 14.80
C TYR A 137 -4.63 -7.15 14.75
N THR A 138 -5.14 -6.55 15.82
CA THR A 138 -6.49 -5.99 15.89
C THR A 138 -6.59 -4.69 15.09
N ASN A 139 -5.59 -3.80 15.26
CA ASN A 139 -5.47 -2.57 14.50
C ASN A 139 -4.54 -2.81 13.31
N LYS A 140 -5.10 -2.98 12.13
CA LYS A 140 -4.38 -3.29 10.89
C LYS A 140 -5.00 -2.55 9.72
N LEU A 141 -4.18 -2.25 8.72
CA LEU A 141 -4.65 -1.64 7.48
C LEU A 141 -3.83 -2.12 6.28
N LEU A 142 -4.49 -2.80 5.36
CA LEU A 142 -3.93 -3.21 4.07
C LEU A 142 -4.45 -2.27 2.98
N ILE A 143 -3.55 -1.56 2.32
CA ILE A 143 -3.87 -0.60 1.27
C ILE A 143 -3.34 -1.12 -0.06
N GLY A 144 -4.23 -1.44 -0.99
CA GLY A 144 -3.87 -1.67 -2.38
C GLY A 144 -3.91 -0.35 -3.17
N ILE A 145 -2.85 -0.03 -3.90
CA ILE A 145 -2.79 1.11 -4.80
C ILE A 145 -2.56 0.58 -6.21
N SER A 146 -3.30 1.05 -7.18
CA SER A 146 -3.13 0.58 -8.56
C SER A 146 -3.64 1.56 -9.61
N THR A 147 -3.19 1.35 -10.81
CA THR A 147 -3.78 1.85 -12.06
C THR A 147 -4.44 0.70 -12.81
N ALA A 148 -5.10 0.98 -13.93
CA ALA A 148 -5.65 -0.04 -14.81
C ALA A 148 -4.56 -1.03 -15.26
N GLY A 149 -4.90 -2.30 -15.25
CA GLY A 149 -4.11 -3.38 -15.83
C GLY A 149 -4.69 -3.83 -17.17
N ASP A 150 -3.93 -4.61 -17.88
CA ASP A 150 -4.27 -5.04 -19.26
C ASP A 150 -5.20 -6.28 -19.30
N ASN A 151 -5.48 -6.90 -18.14
CA ASN A 151 -6.26 -8.13 -18.08
C ASN A 151 -7.21 -8.15 -16.88
N GLU A 152 -8.51 -8.13 -17.15
CA GLU A 152 -9.56 -8.18 -16.14
C GLU A 152 -9.72 -9.53 -15.44
N GLN A 153 -9.14 -10.60 -15.97
CA GLN A 153 -9.19 -11.93 -15.36
C GLN A 153 -8.13 -12.10 -14.25
N LEU A 154 -7.14 -11.22 -14.20
CA LEU A 154 -6.12 -11.23 -13.16
C LEU A 154 -6.66 -10.69 -11.84
N PHE A 155 -5.81 -10.75 -10.80
CA PHE A 155 -6.15 -10.36 -9.44
C PHE A 155 -6.84 -8.99 -9.35
N LEU A 156 -6.29 -7.96 -9.99
CA LEU A 156 -6.87 -6.61 -9.91
C LEU A 156 -8.27 -6.55 -10.53
N GLY A 157 -8.48 -7.14 -11.71
CA GLY A 157 -9.78 -7.11 -12.37
C GLY A 157 -10.88 -7.76 -11.52
N GLN A 158 -10.58 -8.91 -10.88
CA GLN A 158 -11.51 -9.55 -9.95
C GLN A 158 -11.78 -8.65 -8.73
N ARG A 159 -10.76 -7.97 -8.22
CA ARG A 159 -10.88 -7.04 -7.08
C ARG A 159 -11.73 -5.82 -7.44
N LEU A 160 -11.56 -5.24 -8.63
CA LEU A 160 -12.36 -4.12 -9.11
C LEU A 160 -13.84 -4.50 -9.28
N LYS A 161 -14.14 -5.71 -9.78
CA LYS A 161 -15.52 -6.23 -9.85
C LYS A 161 -16.15 -6.32 -8.45
N TYR A 162 -15.39 -6.76 -7.45
CA TYR A 162 -15.86 -6.77 -6.07
C TYR A 162 -16.09 -5.34 -5.54
N CYS A 163 -15.14 -4.42 -5.78
CA CYS A 163 -15.27 -3.02 -5.35
C CYS A 163 -16.50 -2.34 -5.94
N ARG A 164 -16.79 -2.57 -7.23
CA ARG A 164 -18.01 -2.04 -7.87
C ARG A 164 -19.28 -2.53 -7.16
N LYS A 165 -19.35 -3.82 -6.80
CA LYS A 165 -20.49 -4.40 -6.05
C LYS A 165 -20.64 -3.81 -4.65
N VAL A 166 -19.56 -3.39 -4.02
CA VAL A 166 -19.62 -2.70 -2.72
C VAL A 166 -20.10 -1.27 -2.91
N LEU A 167 -19.60 -0.56 -3.94
CA LEU A 167 -19.99 0.82 -4.22
C LEU A 167 -21.43 0.96 -4.69
N ASP A 168 -21.97 -0.01 -5.45
CA ASP A 168 -23.36 -0.02 -5.90
C ASP A 168 -24.35 -0.59 -4.86
N GLY A 169 -23.82 -1.03 -3.70
CA GLY A 169 -24.63 -1.56 -2.59
C GLY A 169 -25.07 -3.02 -2.74
N THR A 170 -24.67 -3.72 -3.81
CA THR A 170 -24.96 -5.16 -4.00
C THR A 170 -24.28 -6.01 -2.92
N VAL A 171 -23.12 -5.59 -2.46
CA VAL A 171 -22.36 -6.22 -1.36
C VAL A 171 -22.14 -5.20 -0.25
N LYS A 172 -22.49 -5.57 0.99
CA LYS A 172 -22.21 -4.73 2.15
C LYS A 172 -20.87 -5.13 2.76
N ASP A 173 -19.89 -4.23 2.69
CA ASP A 173 -18.56 -4.37 3.33
C ASP A 173 -18.14 -3.05 3.97
N GLU A 174 -18.45 -2.89 5.25
CA GLU A 174 -18.18 -1.66 6.01
C GLU A 174 -16.71 -1.51 6.42
N GLN A 175 -15.91 -2.57 6.27
CA GLN A 175 -14.48 -2.58 6.64
C GLN A 175 -13.55 -2.35 5.45
N TYR A 176 -14.11 -2.20 4.24
CA TYR A 176 -13.35 -2.00 3.03
C TYR A 176 -13.54 -0.56 2.51
N PHE A 177 -12.47 0.22 2.55
CA PHE A 177 -12.47 1.56 1.95
C PHE A 177 -12.15 1.47 0.46
N ILE A 178 -12.95 2.12 -0.37
CA ILE A 178 -12.77 2.10 -1.83
C ILE A 178 -12.73 3.54 -2.35
N PHE A 179 -11.64 3.86 -3.04
CA PHE A 179 -11.52 5.07 -3.82
C PHE A 179 -11.17 4.70 -5.27
N MET A 180 -12.08 4.95 -6.18
CA MET A 180 -11.90 4.63 -7.60
C MET A 180 -12.12 5.89 -8.42
N CYS A 181 -11.09 6.27 -9.19
CA CYS A 181 -11.15 7.32 -10.20
C CYS A 181 -11.09 6.66 -11.58
N CYS A 182 -12.25 6.54 -12.22
CA CYS A 182 -12.43 5.92 -13.55
C CYS A 182 -13.14 6.92 -14.44
N ALA A 183 -12.91 6.84 -15.75
CA ALA A 183 -13.78 7.48 -16.71
C ALA A 183 -15.18 6.83 -16.65
N ASN A 184 -16.20 7.62 -16.93
CA ASN A 184 -17.55 7.08 -17.10
C ASN A 184 -17.63 6.22 -18.36
N GLU A 185 -18.50 5.22 -18.32
CA GLU A 185 -18.78 4.34 -19.46
C GLU A 185 -20.18 4.66 -19.99
N ASP A 186 -20.34 4.62 -21.32
CA ASP A 186 -21.63 4.73 -21.98
C ASP A 186 -22.45 3.43 -21.78
N GLU A 187 -23.68 3.41 -22.30
CA GLU A 187 -24.59 2.25 -22.22
C GLU A 187 -24.03 0.98 -22.88
N ASN A 188 -23.02 1.10 -23.73
CA ASN A 188 -22.33 0.01 -24.40
C ASN A 188 -21.02 -0.41 -23.73
N GLY A 189 -20.65 0.26 -22.61
CA GLY A 189 -19.41 0.01 -21.89
C GLY A 189 -18.16 0.66 -22.49
N ASN A 190 -18.32 1.63 -23.42
CA ASN A 190 -17.22 2.43 -23.95
C ASN A 190 -17.00 3.66 -23.08
N ILE A 191 -15.76 4.18 -23.09
CA ILE A 191 -15.47 5.40 -22.34
C ILE A 191 -16.31 6.55 -22.88
N ASP A 192 -17.08 7.16 -21.97
CA ASP A 192 -17.84 8.38 -22.29
C ASP A 192 -16.92 9.60 -22.26
N TYR A 193 -16.52 10.07 -23.43
CA TYR A 193 -15.68 11.27 -23.57
C TYR A 193 -16.44 12.59 -23.42
N ILE A 194 -17.77 12.55 -23.34
CA ILE A 194 -18.62 13.74 -23.18
C ILE A 194 -18.80 14.07 -21.71
N ASN A 195 -18.92 13.02 -20.87
CA ASN A 195 -19.02 13.13 -19.40
C ASN A 195 -17.93 12.26 -18.76
N PRO A 196 -16.64 12.68 -18.85
CA PRO A 196 -15.52 11.87 -18.39
C PRO A 196 -15.44 11.73 -16.86
#